data_c5b7d6943e7d246646375eb7b065019f
#
_entry.id   c5b7d6943e7d246646375eb7b065019f
#
_cell.length_a   1.000
_cell.length_b   1.000
_cell.length_c   1.000
_cell.angle_alpha   90.00
_cell.angle_beta   90.00
_cell.angle_gamma   90.00
#
_symmetry.space_group_name_H-M   'P 1'
#
loop_
_entity.id
_entity.type
_entity.pdbx_description
1 polymer ?
#
loop_
_entity_poly.entity_id
_entity_poly.type
_entity_poly.pdbx_seq_one_letter_code
_entity_poly.pdbx_strand_id
1 'polypeptide(L)'
;VGEDSLEDLEQRRARLYDQLAATGDFRRGSISENYRRCGKPNCVCAQEGHPGHGPRYLWTRTVAGRGTKGRQLSVEEVDNVRAELANYHRFAQVSEQIVAVNEAICEARPPNPAATAPPAGTTGHKKGGSATRSRRSSPPR
;
A
#
# COMPACT_ATOMS: atom_id res chain seq x y z
N VAL A 1 -33.28 -0.99 14.96
CA VAL A 1 -31.84 -0.98 14.69
C VAL A 1 -31.20 -0.14 15.76
N GLY A 2 -30.66 -0.81 16.81
CA GLY A 2 -30.01 -0.12 17.92
C GLY A 2 -28.70 0.53 17.41
N GLU A 3 -28.51 1.79 17.75
CA GLU A 3 -27.19 2.43 17.58
C GLU A 3 -26.21 1.66 18.46
N ASP A 4 -25.11 1.20 17.86
CA ASP A 4 -24.05 0.55 18.61
C ASP A 4 -23.56 1.51 19.71
N SER A 5 -23.47 1.03 20.93
CA SER A 5 -22.93 1.84 22.02
C SER A 5 -21.45 2.13 21.80
N LEU A 6 -20.92 3.18 22.40
CA LEU A 6 -19.49 3.49 22.31
C LEU A 6 -18.63 2.29 22.75
N GLU A 7 -19.07 1.58 23.79
CA GLU A 7 -18.39 0.38 24.29
C GLU A 7 -18.40 -0.75 23.24
N ASP A 8 -19.51 -0.97 22.55
CA ASP A 8 -19.60 -1.97 21.48
C ASP A 8 -18.66 -1.64 20.31
N LEU A 9 -18.60 -0.38 19.94
CA LEU A 9 -17.69 0.11 18.89
C LEU A 9 -16.22 -0.07 19.29
N GLU A 10 -15.86 0.24 20.54
CA GLU A 10 -14.50 0.04 21.05
C GLU A 10 -14.10 -1.43 21.10
N GLN A 11 -15.00 -2.31 21.51
CA GLN A 11 -14.78 -3.76 21.50
C GLN A 11 -14.64 -4.27 20.06
N ARG A 12 -15.47 -3.79 19.13
CA ARG A 12 -15.37 -4.13 17.72
C ARG A 12 -14.02 -3.70 17.14
N ARG A 13 -13.57 -2.49 17.46
CA ARG A 13 -12.25 -2.01 17.06
C ARG A 13 -11.13 -2.91 17.55
N ALA A 14 -11.15 -3.30 18.82
CA ALA A 14 -10.15 -4.20 19.40
C ALA A 14 -10.08 -5.53 18.64
N ARG A 15 -11.23 -6.15 18.35
CA ARG A 15 -11.28 -7.38 17.55
C ARG A 15 -10.73 -7.22 16.14
N LEU A 16 -10.97 -6.07 15.51
CA LEU A 16 -10.44 -5.79 14.16
C LEU A 16 -8.91 -5.65 14.18
N TYR A 17 -8.34 -5.01 15.19
CA TYR A 17 -6.87 -4.96 15.34
C TYR A 17 -6.27 -6.34 15.60
N ASP A 18 -6.95 -7.20 16.36
CA ASP A 18 -6.51 -8.58 16.54
C ASP A 18 -6.52 -9.36 15.22
N GLN A 19 -7.56 -9.17 14.39
CA GLN A 19 -7.62 -9.77 13.05
C GLN A 19 -6.51 -9.24 12.15
N LEU A 20 -6.19 -7.96 12.23
CA LEU A 20 -5.12 -7.35 11.48
C LEU A 20 -3.76 -7.96 11.85
N ALA A 21 -3.51 -8.09 13.15
CA ALA A 21 -2.29 -8.70 13.67
C ALA A 21 -2.15 -10.19 13.29
N ALA A 22 -3.26 -10.89 13.12
CA ALA A 22 -3.31 -12.29 12.71
C ALA A 22 -3.19 -12.49 11.18
N THR A 23 -3.17 -11.43 10.39
CA THR A 23 -2.94 -11.52 8.95
C THR A 23 -1.50 -12.01 8.71
N GLY A 24 -1.33 -13.12 8.04
CA GLY A 24 -0.01 -13.66 7.72
C GLY A 24 0.77 -12.80 6.72
N ASP A 25 1.85 -13.32 6.20
CA ASP A 25 2.65 -12.64 5.19
C ASP A 25 1.79 -12.28 3.98
N PHE A 26 1.95 -11.08 3.47
CA PHE A 26 1.18 -10.63 2.33
C PHE A 26 2.00 -9.75 1.38
N ARG A 27 1.58 -9.74 0.14
CA ARG A 27 2.10 -8.87 -0.91
C ARG A 27 0.97 -8.34 -1.77
N ARG A 28 1.20 -7.19 -2.38
CA ARG A 28 0.29 -6.58 -3.35
C ARG A 28 0.52 -7.12 -4.73
N GLY A 29 -0.49 -7.00 -5.56
CA GLY A 29 -0.40 -7.30 -6.98
C GLY A 29 -1.35 -8.38 -7.42
N SER A 30 -1.05 -8.96 -8.56
CA SER A 30 -1.83 -10.01 -9.17
C SER A 30 -0.92 -11.02 -9.88
N ILE A 31 -1.45 -12.22 -10.08
CA ILE A 31 -0.80 -13.23 -10.90
C ILE A 31 -1.55 -13.33 -12.22
N SER A 32 -0.82 -13.25 -13.33
CA SER A 32 -1.32 -13.57 -14.66
C SER A 32 -0.73 -14.89 -15.16
N GLU A 33 -1.55 -15.65 -15.85
CA GLU A 33 -1.18 -16.89 -16.49
C GLU A 33 -1.05 -16.65 -17.99
N ASN A 34 0.14 -16.88 -18.53
CA ASN A 34 0.46 -16.55 -19.91
C ASN A 34 0.96 -17.78 -20.69
N TYR A 35 0.58 -17.82 -21.95
CA TYR A 35 1.04 -18.79 -22.93
C TYR A 35 1.71 -18.06 -24.08
N ARG A 36 2.79 -18.59 -24.60
CA ARG A 36 3.54 -17.96 -25.68
C ARG A 36 3.97 -18.96 -26.74
N ARG A 37 3.74 -18.62 -27.99
CA ARG A 37 4.28 -19.36 -29.12
C ARG A 37 5.78 -19.05 -29.28
N CYS A 38 6.58 -20.09 -29.53
CA CYS A 38 8.04 -19.92 -29.64
C CYS A 38 8.52 -19.38 -31.02
N GLY A 39 7.62 -19.34 -32.01
CA GLY A 39 7.94 -18.87 -33.37
C GLY A 39 8.64 -19.92 -34.25
N LYS A 40 8.94 -21.10 -33.74
CA LYS A 40 9.54 -22.18 -34.54
C LYS A 40 8.46 -22.89 -35.36
N PRO A 41 8.60 -23.00 -36.71
CA PRO A 41 7.57 -23.65 -37.53
C PRO A 41 7.39 -25.13 -37.26
N ASN A 42 8.43 -25.81 -36.76
CA ASN A 42 8.40 -27.26 -36.43
C ASN A 42 7.89 -27.56 -35.02
N CYS A 43 7.50 -26.55 -34.27
CA CYS A 43 7.00 -26.74 -32.91
C CYS A 43 5.50 -27.02 -32.93
N VAL A 44 5.04 -27.88 -32.01
CA VAL A 44 3.61 -28.17 -31.80
C VAL A 44 2.79 -26.90 -31.57
N CYS A 45 3.38 -25.90 -30.95
CA CYS A 45 2.71 -24.60 -30.71
C CYS A 45 2.41 -23.80 -31.97
N ALA A 46 3.02 -24.15 -33.12
CA ALA A 46 2.74 -23.54 -34.42
C ALA A 46 1.41 -24.01 -35.03
N GLN A 47 0.82 -25.08 -34.51
CA GLN A 47 -0.46 -25.61 -34.97
C GLN A 47 -1.59 -24.62 -34.66
N GLU A 48 -2.53 -24.53 -35.59
CA GLU A 48 -3.74 -23.71 -35.41
C GLU A 48 -4.53 -24.18 -34.18
N GLY A 49 -4.99 -23.23 -33.36
CA GLY A 49 -5.73 -23.51 -32.12
C GLY A 49 -4.84 -23.88 -30.91
N HIS A 50 -3.54 -24.03 -31.08
CA HIS A 50 -2.63 -24.27 -29.96
C HIS A 50 -2.41 -22.96 -29.15
N PRO A 51 -2.58 -22.99 -27.79
CA PRO A 51 -2.48 -21.78 -26.96
C PRO A 51 -1.04 -21.23 -26.86
N GLY A 52 -0.04 -22.04 -27.16
CA GLY A 52 1.37 -21.75 -26.95
C GLY A 52 1.98 -22.53 -25.79
N HIS A 53 3.26 -22.30 -25.56
CA HIS A 53 3.96 -22.87 -24.40
C HIS A 53 3.57 -22.16 -23.12
N GLY A 54 3.41 -22.90 -22.08
CA GLY A 54 3.03 -22.40 -20.76
C GLY A 54 2.37 -23.49 -19.92
N PRO A 55 1.74 -23.11 -18.81
CA PRO A 55 1.56 -21.72 -18.34
C PRO A 55 2.85 -21.10 -17.79
N ARG A 56 2.98 -19.80 -17.99
CA ARG A 56 3.97 -19.00 -17.30
C ARG A 56 3.24 -18.07 -16.36
N TYR A 57 3.65 -18.04 -15.11
CA TYR A 57 3.03 -17.23 -14.07
C TYR A 57 3.85 -15.97 -13.85
N LEU A 58 3.21 -14.83 -13.96
CA LEU A 58 3.82 -13.52 -13.76
C LEU A 58 3.11 -12.81 -12.61
N TRP A 59 3.85 -12.51 -11.57
CA TRP A 59 3.37 -11.63 -10.52
C TRP A 59 3.70 -10.18 -10.88
N THR A 60 2.69 -9.35 -10.92
CA THR A 60 2.81 -7.91 -11.21
C THR A 60 2.29 -7.07 -10.07
N ARG A 61 2.95 -5.97 -9.81
CA ARG A 61 2.54 -4.98 -8.82
C ARG A 61 2.85 -3.57 -9.30
N THR A 62 2.06 -2.61 -8.87
CA THR A 62 2.34 -1.20 -9.06
C THR A 62 3.20 -0.67 -7.91
N VAL A 63 4.30 -0.02 -8.24
CA VAL A 63 5.21 0.60 -7.27
C VAL A 63 5.09 2.11 -7.43
N ALA A 64 4.77 2.81 -6.34
CA ALA A 64 4.61 4.26 -6.35
C ALA A 64 5.84 4.95 -6.94
N GLY A 65 5.61 5.82 -7.94
CA GLY A 65 6.68 6.55 -8.65
C GLY A 65 7.57 5.71 -9.58
N ARG A 66 7.33 4.40 -9.72
CA ARG A 66 8.15 3.49 -10.53
C ARG A 66 7.35 2.66 -11.54
N GLY A 67 6.05 2.89 -11.64
CA GLY A 67 5.17 2.14 -12.53
C GLY A 67 4.96 0.69 -12.12
N THR A 68 4.64 -0.16 -13.09
CA THR A 68 4.37 -1.59 -12.85
C THR A 68 5.67 -2.40 -12.93
N LYS A 69 5.87 -3.24 -11.92
CA LYS A 69 6.96 -4.23 -11.86
C LYS A 69 6.40 -5.63 -11.97
N GLY A 70 7.10 -6.48 -12.72
CA GLY A 70 6.74 -7.89 -12.89
C GLY A 70 7.89 -8.82 -12.54
N ARG A 71 7.56 -9.97 -11.99
CA ARG A 71 8.50 -11.07 -11.74
C ARG A 71 7.86 -12.39 -12.14
N GLN A 72 8.59 -13.19 -12.90
CA GLN A 72 8.16 -14.55 -13.21
C GLN A 72 8.25 -15.43 -11.96
N LEU A 73 7.22 -16.23 -11.74
CA LEU A 73 7.14 -17.19 -10.65
C LEU A 73 7.45 -18.60 -11.15
N SER A 74 8.11 -19.39 -10.32
CA SER A 74 8.17 -20.84 -10.52
C SER A 74 6.81 -21.47 -10.18
N VAL A 75 6.55 -22.66 -10.67
CA VAL A 75 5.31 -23.39 -10.39
C VAL A 75 5.13 -23.63 -8.89
N GLU A 76 6.23 -23.90 -8.19
CA GLU A 76 6.24 -24.14 -6.74
C GLU A 76 5.91 -22.88 -5.92
N GLU A 77 6.22 -21.70 -6.44
CA GLU A 77 5.94 -20.42 -5.77
C GLU A 77 4.48 -19.97 -5.91
N VAL A 78 3.78 -20.39 -6.95
CA VAL A 78 2.47 -19.84 -7.33
C VAL A 78 1.45 -19.92 -6.20
N ASP A 79 1.31 -21.06 -5.55
CA ASP A 79 0.32 -21.25 -4.48
C ASP A 79 0.64 -20.42 -3.27
N ASN A 80 1.90 -20.30 -2.91
CA ASN A 80 2.35 -19.44 -1.82
C ASN A 80 2.07 -17.96 -2.11
N VAL A 81 2.39 -17.50 -3.32
CA VAL A 81 2.12 -16.12 -3.73
C VAL A 81 0.62 -15.83 -3.79
N ARG A 82 -0.21 -16.79 -4.23
CA ARG A 82 -1.68 -16.65 -4.18
C ARG A 82 -2.19 -16.46 -2.75
N ALA A 83 -1.67 -17.24 -1.80
CA ALA A 83 -2.02 -17.11 -0.40
C ALA A 83 -1.61 -15.73 0.15
N GLU A 84 -0.44 -15.24 -0.19
CA GLU A 84 0.05 -13.93 0.22
C GLU A 84 -0.78 -12.78 -0.40
N LEU A 85 -1.22 -12.92 -1.64
CA LEU A 85 -2.13 -11.97 -2.28
C LEU A 85 -3.52 -11.97 -1.61
N ALA A 86 -4.04 -13.15 -1.24
CA ALA A 86 -5.30 -13.27 -0.49
C ALA A 86 -5.18 -12.63 0.90
N ASN A 87 -4.05 -12.79 1.57
CA ASN A 87 -3.79 -12.13 2.85
C ASN A 87 -3.76 -10.61 2.71
N TYR A 88 -3.22 -10.07 1.62
CA TYR A 88 -3.28 -8.63 1.35
C TYR A 88 -4.72 -8.13 1.19
N HIS A 89 -5.57 -8.85 0.49
CA HIS A 89 -6.99 -8.49 0.36
C HIS A 89 -7.68 -8.49 1.71
N ARG A 90 -7.39 -9.48 2.55
CA ARG A 90 -7.91 -9.52 3.93
C ARG A 90 -7.43 -8.33 4.75
N PHE A 91 -6.14 -8.02 4.68
CA PHE A 91 -5.57 -6.84 5.32
C PHE A 91 -6.29 -5.56 4.89
N ALA A 92 -6.50 -5.36 3.59
CA ALA A 92 -7.20 -4.19 3.06
C ALA A 92 -8.64 -4.11 3.58
N GLN A 93 -9.38 -5.21 3.58
CA GLN A 93 -10.77 -5.24 4.10
C GLN A 93 -10.83 -4.92 5.59
N VAL A 94 -9.96 -5.50 6.40
CA VAL A 94 -9.92 -5.23 7.84
C VAL A 94 -9.52 -3.78 8.09
N SER A 95 -8.57 -3.24 7.33
CA SER A 95 -8.16 -1.84 7.43
C SER A 95 -9.31 -0.87 7.16
N GLU A 96 -10.12 -1.12 6.13
CA GLU A 96 -11.32 -0.33 5.85
C GLU A 96 -12.36 -0.41 6.99
N GLN A 97 -12.55 -1.59 7.56
CA GLN A 97 -13.43 -1.75 8.70
C GLN A 97 -12.93 -1.00 9.95
N ILE A 98 -11.60 -0.97 10.16
CA ILE A 98 -10.98 -0.19 11.24
C ILE A 98 -11.23 1.30 11.03
N VAL A 99 -11.10 1.80 9.81
CA VAL A 99 -11.42 3.21 9.50
C VAL A 99 -12.86 3.50 9.85
N ALA A 100 -13.80 2.71 9.34
CA ALA A 100 -15.22 2.92 9.57
C ALA A 100 -15.61 2.89 11.07
N VAL A 101 -15.08 1.93 11.84
CA VAL A 101 -15.37 1.87 13.28
C VAL A 101 -14.74 3.03 14.05
N ASN A 102 -13.56 3.49 13.67
CA ASN A 102 -12.93 4.64 14.29
C ASN A 102 -13.70 5.95 14.00
N GLU A 103 -14.19 6.12 12.79
CA GLU A 103 -15.06 7.25 12.44
C GLU A 103 -16.33 7.24 13.29
N ALA A 104 -16.99 6.08 13.43
CA ALA A 104 -18.16 5.94 14.30
C ALA A 104 -17.84 6.24 15.77
N ILE A 105 -16.67 5.82 16.26
CA ILE A 105 -16.23 6.15 17.62
C ILE A 105 -16.02 7.66 17.78
N CYS A 106 -15.40 8.31 16.79
CA CYS A 106 -15.18 9.76 16.82
C CYS A 106 -16.51 10.53 16.90
N GLU A 107 -17.53 10.09 16.15
CA GLU A 107 -18.86 10.71 16.19
C GLU A 107 -19.58 10.45 17.52
N ALA A 108 -19.41 9.25 18.10
CA ALA A 108 -20.06 8.88 19.36
C ALA A 108 -19.39 9.52 20.60
N ARG A 109 -18.13 9.94 20.50
CA ARG A 109 -17.44 10.58 21.62
C ARG A 109 -17.74 12.07 21.70
N PRO A 110 -17.89 12.63 22.91
CA PRO A 110 -17.98 14.07 23.04
C PRO A 110 -16.67 14.75 22.57
N PRO A 111 -16.75 15.98 22.06
CA PRO A 111 -15.56 16.72 21.63
C PRO A 111 -14.47 16.77 22.69
N ASN A 112 -13.24 16.40 22.31
CA ASN A 112 -12.09 16.48 23.19
C ASN A 112 -11.50 17.90 23.12
N PRO A 113 -11.59 18.72 24.19
CA PRO A 113 -11.07 20.09 24.16
C PRO A 113 -9.54 20.14 23.95
N ALA A 114 -8.81 19.09 24.28
CA ALA A 114 -7.37 19.02 24.05
C ALA A 114 -7.00 18.80 22.58
N ALA A 115 -7.90 18.23 21.78
CA ALA A 115 -7.65 18.02 20.34
C ALA A 115 -7.80 19.30 19.50
N THR A 116 -8.45 20.33 20.04
CA THR A 116 -8.64 21.65 19.40
C THR A 116 -7.60 22.67 19.84
N ALA A 117 -6.76 22.33 20.82
CA ALA A 117 -5.66 23.22 21.21
C ALA A 117 -4.61 23.26 20.09
N PRO A 118 -4.21 24.45 19.61
CA PRO A 118 -3.10 24.54 18.68
C PRO A 118 -1.86 23.93 19.33
N PRO A 119 -0.96 23.29 18.56
CA PRO A 119 0.28 22.78 19.11
C PRO A 119 0.98 23.90 19.86
N ALA A 120 1.38 23.62 21.10
CA ALA A 120 2.08 24.58 21.95
C ALA A 120 3.20 25.23 21.13
N GLY A 121 3.11 26.56 20.97
CA GLY A 121 3.83 27.32 19.98
C GLY A 121 5.32 27.01 19.99
N THR A 122 5.82 26.72 18.84
CA THR A 122 7.22 26.94 18.52
C THR A 122 7.47 28.43 18.65
N THR A 123 8.00 28.83 19.78
CA THR A 123 8.49 30.20 20.02
C THR A 123 9.41 30.58 18.88
N GLY A 124 9.07 31.68 18.23
CA GLY A 124 9.70 32.17 17.04
C GLY A 124 11.22 32.16 17.08
N HIS A 125 11.81 31.56 16.11
CA HIS A 125 13.19 31.82 15.76
C HIS A 125 13.26 33.23 15.18
N LYS A 126 13.79 34.17 15.96
CA LYS A 126 14.20 35.48 15.48
C LYS A 126 15.21 35.29 14.37
N LYS A 127 14.84 35.64 13.16
CA LYS A 127 15.78 35.95 12.10
C LYS A 127 16.55 37.19 12.49
N GLY A 128 17.73 37.05 13.01
CA GLY A 128 18.71 38.07 13.10
C GLY A 128 19.93 37.65 12.30
N GLY A 129 20.30 38.38 11.29
CA GLY A 129 21.50 38.10 10.53
C GLY A 129 21.55 38.83 9.21
N SER A 130 21.66 40.14 9.29
CA SER A 130 22.13 41.00 8.20
C SER A 130 23.55 40.59 7.81
N ALA A 131 23.74 40.02 6.64
CA ALA A 131 25.05 39.83 6.06
C ALA A 131 25.39 40.99 5.14
N THR A 132 26.31 41.75 5.57
CA THR A 132 26.94 42.85 4.87
C THR A 132 27.62 42.37 3.60
N ARG A 133 27.27 43.01 2.55
CA ARG A 133 27.82 42.92 1.21
C ARG A 133 29.24 43.46 1.20
N SER A 134 30.25 42.63 0.96
CA SER A 134 31.60 43.11 0.62
C SER A 134 31.78 43.03 -0.89
N ARG A 135 31.87 44.20 -1.51
CA ARG A 135 32.34 44.38 -2.89
C ARG A 135 33.86 44.18 -2.90
N ARG A 136 34.34 43.26 -3.70
CA ARG A 136 35.73 43.32 -4.16
C ARG A 136 35.74 43.62 -5.64
N SER A 137 36.32 44.77 -5.93
CA SER A 137 36.68 45.27 -7.23
C SER A 137 37.83 44.44 -7.81
N SER A 138 37.71 44.08 -9.07
CA SER A 138 38.84 43.55 -9.87
C SER A 138 39.65 44.72 -10.47
N PRO A 139 40.96 44.64 -10.53
CA PRO A 139 41.77 45.56 -11.29
C PRO A 139 41.94 45.10 -12.75
N PRO A 140 42.20 46.01 -13.68
CA PRO A 140 42.34 45.70 -15.09
C PRO A 140 43.80 45.36 -15.44
N ARG A 141 43.95 44.35 -16.35
CA ARG A 141 44.90 44.32 -17.47
C ARG A 141 44.65 43.12 -18.39
#